data_f39f476fe2e9e2d79bb63939c7b15b53
#
_entry.id   f39f476fe2e9e2d79bb63939c7b15b53
#
_cell.length_a   1.000
_cell.length_b   1.000
_cell.length_c   1.000
_cell.angle_alpha   90.00
_cell.angle_beta   90.00
_cell.angle_gamma   90.00
#
_symmetry.space_group_name_H-M   'P 1'
#
loop_
_entity.id
_entity.type
_entity.pdbx_description
1 polymer ?
#
loop_
_entity_poly.entity_id
_entity_poly.type
_entity_poly.pdbx_seq_one_letter_code
_entity_poly.pdbx_strand_id
1 'polypeptide(L)'
;MSTIRNHGPRAWALLAALLAVAGTHPRAAQEQGGFRFKSGVELINVTATVTDRSGRFASNLHKDDFMIYEDNKPVEVTHFSADRTPVSLGIVVDTSGSMQGDKWSAAYGAIDRFVQTMSDELDEFFLYRFSANADLVYDWTDDRGRLMASLGRVHPNGGTAMYDAVVEAVPMAQGGKNRKKAVVIISDGNDTSSRVGVTEVKQRVRETEVLVYAVGIDGDGESTMPQRPTPPIQQPRMPIPFPFPGSGRGGGRMPPPPQYPPAGGGGGVFNRGGSGDRVNVMALREITDDSGGRTEIVRDPRDLDPAVLSIADELSKQYYIGYPSPGFKDGRWHTIRVEVRDPSLKVRARKGYVATP
;
A
#
# COMPACT_ATOMS: atom_id res chain seq x y z
N MET A 1 47.88 78.70 6.65
CA MET A 1 47.72 79.43 5.39
C MET A 1 48.41 78.58 4.31
N SER A 2 47.66 77.86 3.55
CA SER A 2 48.21 77.04 2.48
C SER A 2 47.19 76.93 1.37
N THR A 3 47.62 77.38 0.24
CA THR A 3 46.85 77.61 -0.99
C THR A 3 46.62 76.28 -1.74
N ILE A 4 45.37 75.96 -1.99
CA ILE A 4 44.95 74.92 -2.86
C ILE A 4 45.05 75.36 -4.30
N ARG A 5 45.87 74.67 -5.12
CA ARG A 5 45.90 74.81 -6.57
C ARG A 5 44.97 73.86 -7.25
N ASN A 6 43.95 74.37 -7.86
CA ASN A 6 42.95 73.77 -8.67
C ASN A 6 43.54 73.38 -10.05
N HIS A 7 43.59 72.09 -10.39
CA HIS A 7 43.92 71.60 -11.71
C HIS A 7 42.68 71.15 -12.44
N GLY A 8 42.41 71.77 -13.54
CA GLY A 8 41.23 71.77 -14.32
C GLY A 8 40.93 70.43 -15.05
N PRO A 9 39.72 70.28 -15.61
CA PRO A 9 39.07 69.02 -16.02
C PRO A 9 39.43 68.55 -17.45
N ARG A 10 40.72 68.59 -17.84
CA ARG A 10 41.13 68.19 -19.21
C ARG A 10 41.87 66.83 -19.30
N ALA A 11 42.23 66.21 -18.21
CA ALA A 11 43.04 65.01 -18.23
C ALA A 11 42.20 63.68 -18.16
N TRP A 12 40.88 63.75 -17.98
CA TRP A 12 40.01 62.57 -17.82
C TRP A 12 39.28 62.16 -19.09
N ALA A 13 39.35 62.95 -20.15
CA ALA A 13 38.61 62.64 -21.39
C ALA A 13 39.31 61.65 -22.33
N LEU A 14 40.60 61.33 -22.13
CA LEU A 14 41.36 60.41 -22.98
C LEU A 14 41.50 58.99 -22.40
N LEU A 15 41.10 58.74 -21.13
CA LEU A 15 41.16 57.40 -20.53
C LEU A 15 39.85 56.62 -20.69
N ALA A 16 38.76 57.31 -21.06
CA ALA A 16 37.43 56.65 -21.24
C ALA A 16 37.25 56.04 -22.65
N ALA A 17 38.11 56.37 -23.62
CA ALA A 17 37.99 55.91 -25.01
C ALA A 17 38.76 54.61 -25.29
N LEU A 18 39.57 54.05 -24.35
CA LEU A 18 40.38 52.85 -24.57
C LEU A 18 39.83 51.62 -23.90
N LEU A 19 38.68 51.69 -23.18
CA LEU A 19 38.07 50.59 -22.49
C LEU A 19 36.80 50.00 -23.20
N ALA A 20 36.50 50.54 -24.41
CA ALA A 20 35.30 50.14 -25.14
C ALA A 20 35.50 49.07 -26.25
N VAL A 21 36.70 48.51 -26.40
CA VAL A 21 36.97 47.49 -27.48
C VAL A 21 37.40 46.14 -26.96
N ALA A 22 37.31 45.90 -25.67
CA ALA A 22 37.58 44.56 -25.13
C ALA A 22 36.29 43.85 -24.70
N GLY A 23 35.78 42.94 -25.53
CA GLY A 23 34.90 41.87 -25.04
C GLY A 23 33.53 41.72 -25.63
N THR A 24 33.38 41.70 -26.92
CA THR A 24 32.30 40.90 -27.53
C THR A 24 32.85 39.54 -27.94
N HIS A 25 33.18 38.71 -26.96
CA HIS A 25 33.21 37.29 -27.24
C HIS A 25 31.75 36.80 -27.37
N PRO A 26 31.34 36.20 -28.50
CA PRO A 26 30.08 35.48 -28.54
C PRO A 26 30.21 34.34 -27.52
N ARG A 27 29.60 34.52 -26.39
CA ARG A 27 29.36 33.43 -25.45
C ARG A 27 28.48 32.43 -26.21
N ALA A 28 29.13 31.41 -26.76
CA ALA A 28 28.41 30.25 -27.27
C ALA A 28 27.45 29.86 -26.14
N ALA A 29 26.16 30.10 -26.33
CA ALA A 29 25.12 29.56 -25.52
C ALA A 29 25.28 28.05 -25.70
N GLN A 30 25.90 27.44 -24.70
CA GLN A 30 25.85 26.00 -24.51
C GLN A 30 24.36 25.71 -24.46
N GLU A 31 23.79 25.25 -25.57
CA GLU A 31 22.49 24.62 -25.59
C GLU A 31 22.58 23.46 -24.59
N GLN A 32 22.19 23.74 -23.35
CA GLN A 32 21.71 22.71 -22.49
C GLN A 32 20.55 22.12 -23.27
N GLY A 33 20.81 20.96 -23.86
CA GLY A 33 19.82 20.10 -24.46
C GLY A 33 18.81 19.67 -23.40
N GLY A 34 18.05 20.64 -22.93
CA GLY A 34 16.81 20.39 -22.24
C GLY A 34 15.91 19.71 -23.25
N PHE A 35 15.64 18.46 -23.02
CA PHE A 35 14.61 17.74 -23.75
C PHE A 35 13.34 18.59 -23.73
N ARG A 36 13.10 19.34 -24.80
CA ARG A 36 11.80 19.95 -25.08
C ARG A 36 10.88 18.79 -25.40
N PHE A 37 10.16 18.33 -24.40
CA PHE A 37 9.00 17.49 -24.62
C PHE A 37 8.09 18.23 -25.61
N LYS A 38 7.94 17.69 -26.81
CA LYS A 38 6.88 18.12 -27.71
C LYS A 38 5.58 17.94 -26.94
N SER A 39 4.92 19.04 -26.67
CA SER A 39 3.69 19.15 -25.89
C SER A 39 2.71 18.03 -26.25
N GLY A 40 2.29 17.26 -25.26
CA GLY A 40 1.04 16.52 -25.33
C GLY A 40 1.07 15.00 -25.36
N VAL A 41 2.22 14.32 -25.24
CA VAL A 41 2.21 12.86 -25.08
C VAL A 41 2.37 12.53 -23.60
N GLU A 42 1.27 12.10 -22.98
CA GLU A 42 1.29 11.55 -21.64
C GLU A 42 2.00 10.18 -21.67
N LEU A 43 2.88 9.94 -20.69
CA LEU A 43 3.58 8.67 -20.56
C LEU A 43 2.88 7.82 -19.50
N ILE A 44 2.57 6.60 -19.86
CA ILE A 44 2.13 5.59 -18.92
C ILE A 44 3.37 4.90 -18.34
N ASN A 45 3.54 5.01 -17.03
CA ASN A 45 4.64 4.39 -16.32
C ASN A 45 4.20 3.05 -15.72
N VAL A 46 5.04 2.04 -15.88
CA VAL A 46 4.80 0.70 -15.36
C VAL A 46 6.05 0.24 -14.64
N THR A 47 5.90 -0.02 -13.35
CA THR A 47 6.93 -0.69 -12.57
C THR A 47 6.70 -2.20 -12.64
N ALA A 48 7.70 -2.95 -13.07
CA ALA A 48 7.63 -4.40 -13.25
C ALA A 48 8.63 -5.14 -12.36
N THR A 49 8.14 -6.12 -11.64
CA THR A 49 8.95 -7.11 -10.91
C THR A 49 9.05 -8.37 -11.75
N VAL A 50 10.26 -8.85 -12.00
CA VAL A 50 10.50 -10.10 -12.74
C VAL A 50 11.22 -11.10 -11.86
N THR A 51 10.67 -12.32 -11.78
CA THR A 51 11.23 -13.39 -10.96
C THR A 51 11.33 -14.70 -11.73
N ASP A 52 12.26 -15.57 -11.34
CA ASP A 52 12.31 -16.95 -11.78
C ASP A 52 11.23 -17.80 -11.06
N ARG A 53 11.18 -19.09 -11.39
CA ARG A 53 10.24 -20.04 -10.78
C ARG A 53 10.46 -20.25 -9.28
N SER A 54 11.67 -19.95 -8.78
CA SER A 54 12.01 -20.04 -7.36
C SER A 54 11.73 -18.75 -6.59
N GLY A 55 11.23 -17.71 -7.28
CA GLY A 55 10.93 -16.41 -6.68
C GLY A 55 12.13 -15.47 -6.59
N ARG A 56 13.31 -15.84 -7.14
CA ARG A 56 14.48 -14.96 -7.16
C ARG A 56 14.30 -13.92 -8.26
N PHE A 57 14.70 -12.68 -7.99
CA PHE A 57 14.61 -11.60 -8.96
C PHE A 57 15.54 -11.88 -10.15
N ALA A 58 14.98 -11.76 -11.35
CA ALA A 58 15.74 -11.76 -12.58
C ALA A 58 16.35 -10.37 -12.77
N SER A 59 17.67 -10.29 -12.75
CA SER A 59 18.45 -9.09 -13.08
C SER A 59 19.00 -9.20 -14.50
N ASN A 60 19.45 -8.09 -15.06
CA ASN A 60 20.09 -8.02 -16.39
C ASN A 60 19.13 -8.21 -17.59
N LEU A 61 17.84 -7.94 -17.41
CA LEU A 61 16.94 -7.82 -18.56
C LEU A 61 17.07 -6.43 -19.21
N HIS A 62 16.93 -6.41 -20.52
CA HIS A 62 16.99 -5.21 -21.34
C HIS A 62 15.60 -4.83 -21.86
N LYS A 63 15.46 -3.64 -22.39
CA LYS A 63 14.21 -3.13 -22.98
C LYS A 63 13.57 -4.15 -23.93
N ASP A 64 14.38 -4.76 -24.79
CA ASP A 64 13.91 -5.68 -25.86
C ASP A 64 13.40 -7.03 -25.33
N ASP A 65 13.65 -7.33 -24.05
CA ASP A 65 13.12 -8.52 -23.40
C ASP A 65 11.65 -8.36 -22.99
N PHE A 66 11.15 -7.11 -22.96
CA PHE A 66 9.80 -6.80 -22.52
C PHE A 66 8.84 -6.57 -23.68
N MET A 67 7.64 -7.10 -23.54
CA MET A 67 6.51 -6.85 -24.42
C MET A 67 5.37 -6.31 -23.58
N ILE A 68 4.82 -5.14 -23.98
CA ILE A 68 3.71 -4.50 -23.28
C ILE A 68 2.50 -4.43 -24.19
N TYR A 69 1.37 -4.72 -23.61
CA TYR A 69 0.07 -4.64 -24.29
C TYR A 69 -0.86 -3.75 -23.48
N GLU A 70 -1.50 -2.81 -24.16
CA GLU A 70 -2.60 -2.02 -23.62
C GLU A 70 -3.88 -2.41 -24.36
N ASP A 71 -4.91 -2.82 -23.64
CA ASP A 71 -6.16 -3.36 -24.19
C ASP A 71 -5.91 -4.43 -25.26
N ASN A 72 -4.96 -5.34 -24.98
CA ASN A 72 -4.48 -6.40 -25.88
C ASN A 72 -3.80 -5.93 -27.17
N LYS A 73 -3.51 -4.64 -27.32
CA LYS A 73 -2.72 -4.10 -28.44
C LYS A 73 -1.29 -3.90 -28.01
N PRO A 74 -0.29 -4.33 -28.79
CA PRO A 74 1.10 -4.09 -28.46
C PRO A 74 1.41 -2.60 -28.49
N VAL A 75 2.19 -2.14 -27.51
CA VAL A 75 2.67 -0.75 -27.41
C VAL A 75 4.19 -0.73 -27.36
N GLU A 76 4.79 0.32 -27.92
CA GLU A 76 6.23 0.47 -27.96
C GLU A 76 6.76 1.07 -26.64
N VAL A 77 7.70 0.39 -26.03
CA VAL A 77 8.42 0.89 -24.86
C VAL A 77 9.37 2.03 -25.30
N THR A 78 9.17 3.23 -24.79
CA THR A 78 10.02 4.38 -25.09
C THR A 78 11.01 4.72 -23.97
N HIS A 79 10.68 4.34 -22.74
CA HIS A 79 11.52 4.55 -21.55
C HIS A 79 11.76 3.23 -20.85
N PHE A 80 13.01 2.97 -20.46
CA PHE A 80 13.39 1.77 -19.73
C PHE A 80 14.54 2.10 -18.78
N SER A 81 14.44 1.65 -17.53
CA SER A 81 15.56 1.63 -16.58
C SER A 81 15.50 0.35 -15.74
N ALA A 82 16.66 -0.27 -15.61
CA ALA A 82 16.93 -1.36 -14.68
C ALA A 82 17.65 -0.86 -13.41
N ASP A 83 18.02 0.41 -13.38
CA ASP A 83 18.71 1.01 -12.24
C ASP A 83 17.74 1.18 -11.06
N ARG A 84 18.29 1.10 -9.86
CA ARG A 84 17.53 1.46 -8.67
C ARG A 84 17.01 2.89 -8.79
N THR A 85 15.71 3.02 -8.66
CA THR A 85 15.03 4.31 -8.71
C THR A 85 14.59 4.68 -7.30
N PRO A 86 14.87 5.91 -6.83
CA PRO A 86 14.38 6.38 -5.53
C PRO A 86 12.86 6.25 -5.42
N VAL A 87 12.38 6.02 -4.21
CA VAL A 87 10.97 5.78 -3.93
C VAL A 87 10.39 6.83 -2.97
N SER A 88 9.16 7.25 -3.25
CA SER A 88 8.29 7.94 -2.29
C SER A 88 7.40 6.88 -1.64
N LEU A 89 7.62 6.63 -0.35
CA LEU A 89 7.07 5.47 0.35
C LEU A 89 6.17 5.87 1.51
N GLY A 90 4.92 5.44 1.47
CA GLY A 90 3.98 5.50 2.59
C GLY A 90 4.05 4.24 3.43
N ILE A 91 4.20 4.39 4.73
CA ILE A 91 4.05 3.30 5.70
C ILE A 91 2.71 3.49 6.39
N VAL A 92 1.85 2.46 6.30
CA VAL A 92 0.50 2.46 6.87
C VAL A 92 0.41 1.32 7.86
N VAL A 93 0.47 1.64 9.15
CA VAL A 93 0.61 0.64 10.21
C VAL A 93 -0.63 0.55 11.07
N ASP A 94 -1.04 -0.67 11.32
CA ASP A 94 -2.10 -1.03 12.25
C ASP A 94 -1.64 -0.77 13.69
N THR A 95 -2.44 -0.01 14.41
CA THR A 95 -2.25 0.29 15.83
C THR A 95 -3.52 -0.03 16.62
N SER A 96 -4.31 -1.00 16.13
CA SER A 96 -5.49 -1.51 16.82
C SER A 96 -5.13 -2.29 18.09
N GLY A 97 -6.13 -2.61 18.89
CA GLY A 97 -5.92 -3.32 20.16
C GLY A 97 -5.30 -4.70 20.00
N SER A 98 -5.53 -5.39 18.88
CA SER A 98 -4.96 -6.71 18.57
C SER A 98 -3.45 -6.68 18.29
N MET A 99 -2.91 -5.52 17.92
CA MET A 99 -1.47 -5.31 17.69
C MET A 99 -0.63 -5.13 18.96
N GLN A 100 -1.21 -5.20 20.14
CA GLN A 100 -0.46 -5.02 21.40
C GLN A 100 0.59 -6.12 21.63
N GLY A 101 1.59 -5.79 22.47
CA GLY A 101 2.61 -6.74 22.92
C GLY A 101 3.64 -7.12 21.86
N ASP A 102 3.84 -8.41 21.64
CA ASP A 102 4.89 -8.94 20.75
C ASP A 102 4.67 -8.57 19.28
N LYS A 103 3.42 -8.49 18.83
CA LYS A 103 3.08 -8.06 17.47
C LYS A 103 3.54 -6.63 17.21
N TRP A 104 3.26 -5.72 18.15
CA TRP A 104 3.71 -4.33 18.02
C TRP A 104 5.23 -4.21 18.04
N SER A 105 5.89 -4.92 18.96
CA SER A 105 7.35 -4.93 19.05
C SER A 105 7.98 -5.45 17.76
N ALA A 106 7.43 -6.51 17.18
CA ALA A 106 7.86 -7.06 15.91
C ALA A 106 7.61 -6.08 14.75
N ALA A 107 6.42 -5.47 14.68
CA ALA A 107 6.08 -4.51 13.64
C ALA A 107 7.00 -3.27 13.69
N TYR A 108 7.24 -2.73 14.87
CA TYR A 108 8.16 -1.62 15.07
C TYR A 108 9.58 -1.97 14.59
N GLY A 109 10.11 -3.12 15.01
CA GLY A 109 11.44 -3.59 14.62
C GLY A 109 11.54 -3.85 13.11
N ALA A 110 10.51 -4.43 12.49
CA ALA A 110 10.47 -4.68 11.07
C ALA A 110 10.43 -3.38 10.25
N ILE A 111 9.62 -2.40 10.67
CA ILE A 111 9.57 -1.08 10.04
C ILE A 111 10.91 -0.36 10.16
N ASP A 112 11.55 -0.40 11.34
CA ASP A 112 12.87 0.21 11.53
C ASP A 112 13.89 -0.37 10.55
N ARG A 113 14.01 -1.71 10.49
CA ARG A 113 14.92 -2.37 9.55
C ARG A 113 14.57 -2.10 8.09
N PHE A 114 13.30 -2.08 7.76
CA PHE A 114 12.84 -1.73 6.42
C PHE A 114 13.30 -0.34 5.99
N VAL A 115 13.03 0.67 6.79
CA VAL A 115 13.41 2.05 6.54
C VAL A 115 14.93 2.22 6.46
N GLN A 116 15.69 1.50 7.30
CA GLN A 116 17.15 1.49 7.25
C GLN A 116 17.70 0.79 5.99
N THR A 117 17.01 -0.24 5.51
CA THR A 117 17.40 -0.98 4.28
C THR A 117 17.16 -0.15 3.02
N MET A 118 16.17 0.74 3.02
CA MET A 118 15.94 1.71 1.97
C MET A 118 17.04 2.78 2.04
N SER A 119 18.15 2.54 1.33
CA SER A 119 19.44 3.22 1.55
C SER A 119 19.70 4.40 0.62
N ASP A 120 18.80 4.73 -0.32
CA ASP A 120 18.97 5.89 -1.19
C ASP A 120 18.67 7.19 -0.42
N GLU A 121 19.56 8.18 -0.53
CA GLU A 121 19.38 9.47 0.10
C GLU A 121 18.20 10.27 -0.47
N LEU A 122 17.74 9.89 -1.66
CA LEU A 122 16.59 10.51 -2.31
C LEU A 122 15.25 9.81 -1.96
N ASP A 123 15.28 8.68 -1.25
CA ASP A 123 14.08 8.06 -0.74
C ASP A 123 13.40 9.00 0.28
N GLU A 124 12.09 9.07 0.22
CA GLU A 124 11.29 9.82 1.20
C GLU A 124 10.16 8.97 1.73
N PHE A 125 9.75 9.28 2.94
CA PHE A 125 8.79 8.49 3.69
C PHE A 125 7.71 9.38 4.28
N PHE A 126 6.49 8.82 4.42
CA PHE A 126 5.47 9.32 5.35
C PHE A 126 4.90 8.17 6.16
N LEU A 127 4.26 8.48 7.28
CA LEU A 127 3.74 7.50 8.22
C LEU A 127 2.27 7.78 8.53
N TYR A 128 1.41 6.86 8.16
CA TYR A 128 0.05 6.74 8.66
C TYR A 128 -0.04 5.66 9.72
N ARG A 129 -0.85 5.88 10.71
CA ARG A 129 -1.35 4.83 11.58
C ARG A 129 -2.85 4.71 11.44
N PHE A 130 -3.39 3.56 11.74
CA PHE A 130 -4.82 3.40 11.90
C PHE A 130 -5.17 2.55 13.11
N SER A 131 -6.28 2.91 13.73
CA SER A 131 -6.98 2.17 14.77
C SER A 131 -8.48 2.34 14.51
N ALA A 132 -9.27 2.90 15.40
CA ALA A 132 -10.64 3.29 15.11
C ALA A 132 -10.76 4.40 14.05
N ASN A 133 -9.68 5.15 13.80
CA ASN A 133 -9.56 6.17 12.76
C ASN A 133 -8.18 6.04 12.08
N ALA A 134 -8.06 6.66 10.90
CA ALA A 134 -6.80 6.87 10.22
C ALA A 134 -6.18 8.22 10.61
N ASP A 135 -4.90 8.26 10.90
CA ASP A 135 -4.18 9.47 11.29
C ASP A 135 -2.83 9.54 10.58
N LEU A 136 -2.51 10.69 9.99
CA LEU A 136 -1.17 11.01 9.53
C LEU A 136 -0.28 11.29 10.76
N VAL A 137 0.68 10.42 11.02
CA VAL A 137 1.59 10.54 12.16
C VAL A 137 2.79 11.42 11.82
N TYR A 138 3.30 11.29 10.59
CA TYR A 138 4.42 12.06 10.10
C TYR A 138 4.28 12.31 8.59
N ASP A 139 4.46 13.56 8.20
CA ASP A 139 4.44 13.98 6.80
C ASP A 139 5.75 13.60 6.09
N TRP A 140 5.87 13.90 4.81
CA TRP A 140 7.04 13.56 4.01
C TRP A 140 8.37 13.93 4.67
N THR A 141 9.29 12.98 4.73
CA THR A 141 10.63 13.16 5.31
C THR A 141 11.63 12.17 4.70
N ASP A 142 12.88 12.55 4.66
CA ASP A 142 14.05 11.70 4.44
C ASP A 142 14.75 11.34 5.77
N ASP A 143 14.35 11.99 6.87
CA ASP A 143 14.89 11.75 8.22
C ASP A 143 14.24 10.50 8.85
N ARG A 144 14.91 9.36 8.65
CA ARG A 144 14.49 8.05 9.18
C ARG A 144 14.38 8.03 10.70
N GLY A 145 15.28 8.75 11.38
CA GLY A 145 15.29 8.82 12.84
C GLY A 145 14.06 9.51 13.40
N ARG A 146 13.63 10.61 12.77
CA ARG A 146 12.41 11.32 13.18
C ARG A 146 11.15 10.51 12.89
N LEU A 147 11.12 9.82 11.73
CA LEU A 147 10.03 8.93 11.39
C LEU A 147 9.84 7.85 12.47
N MET A 148 10.93 7.15 12.82
CA MET A 148 10.91 6.08 13.82
C MET A 148 10.62 6.60 15.24
N ALA A 149 11.13 7.78 15.59
CA ALA A 149 10.81 8.42 16.87
C ALA A 149 9.31 8.76 17.00
N SER A 150 8.66 9.08 15.87
CA SER A 150 7.20 9.34 15.83
C SER A 150 6.42 8.04 16.01
N LEU A 151 6.83 6.97 15.36
CA LEU A 151 6.23 5.63 15.51
C LEU A 151 6.39 5.10 16.94
N GLY A 152 7.53 5.33 17.59
CA GLY A 152 7.80 4.89 18.96
C GLY A 152 6.91 5.51 20.03
N ARG A 153 6.17 6.59 19.70
CA ARG A 153 5.20 7.22 20.62
C ARG A 153 3.79 6.64 20.49
N VAL A 154 3.59 5.79 19.51
CA VAL A 154 2.28 5.20 19.26
C VAL A 154 2.04 4.02 20.21
N HIS A 155 0.83 3.95 20.76
CA HIS A 155 0.40 2.87 21.63
C HIS A 155 -0.84 2.20 21.00
N PRO A 156 -0.76 0.92 20.64
CA PRO A 156 -1.87 0.20 20.02
C PRO A 156 -3.12 0.18 20.89
N ASN A 157 -4.26 0.56 20.31
CA ASN A 157 -5.58 0.49 20.94
C ASN A 157 -6.71 0.68 19.91
N GLY A 158 -7.94 0.36 20.28
CA GLY A 158 -9.13 0.63 19.48
C GLY A 158 -9.40 -0.42 18.40
N GLY A 159 -10.20 -0.02 17.42
CA GLY A 159 -10.61 -0.87 16.28
C GLY A 159 -9.62 -0.82 15.10
N THR A 160 -10.08 -1.15 13.88
CA THR A 160 -9.23 -1.29 12.69
C THR A 160 -9.90 -0.58 11.51
N ALA A 161 -9.50 0.66 11.20
CA ALA A 161 -9.96 1.46 10.06
C ALA A 161 -8.92 1.45 8.92
N MET A 162 -8.58 0.27 8.42
CA MET A 162 -7.55 0.06 7.42
C MET A 162 -7.92 0.70 6.08
N TYR A 163 -9.17 0.52 5.63
CA TYR A 163 -9.59 1.05 4.33
C TYR A 163 -9.58 2.57 4.30
N ASP A 164 -10.02 3.22 5.38
CA ASP A 164 -9.94 4.68 5.51
C ASP A 164 -8.49 5.16 5.39
N ALA A 165 -7.55 4.48 6.07
CA ALA A 165 -6.12 4.80 6.01
C ALA A 165 -5.53 4.65 4.60
N VAL A 166 -5.89 3.60 3.87
CA VAL A 166 -5.38 3.36 2.52
C VAL A 166 -5.94 4.38 1.53
N VAL A 167 -7.23 4.74 1.64
CA VAL A 167 -7.86 5.77 0.79
C VAL A 167 -7.20 7.14 0.97
N GLU A 168 -6.68 7.44 2.16
CA GLU A 168 -5.94 8.68 2.44
C GLU A 168 -4.47 8.58 2.04
N ALA A 169 -3.80 7.45 2.32
CA ALA A 169 -2.38 7.27 2.07
C ALA A 169 -2.04 7.16 0.58
N VAL A 170 -2.89 6.52 -0.25
CA VAL A 170 -2.62 6.31 -1.68
C VAL A 170 -2.54 7.65 -2.45
N PRO A 171 -3.48 8.60 -2.32
CA PRO A 171 -3.34 9.92 -2.94
C PRO A 171 -2.11 10.70 -2.43
N MET A 172 -1.80 10.58 -1.14
CA MET A 172 -0.59 11.19 -0.59
C MET A 172 0.66 10.61 -1.23
N ALA A 173 0.76 9.29 -1.37
CA ALA A 173 1.86 8.62 -2.06
C ALA A 173 1.96 9.07 -3.53
N GLN A 174 0.82 9.26 -4.23
CA GLN A 174 0.80 9.78 -5.60
C GLN A 174 1.42 11.18 -5.69
N GLY A 175 1.30 11.99 -4.66
CA GLY A 175 1.91 13.33 -4.56
C GLY A 175 3.41 13.35 -4.25
N GLY A 176 4.04 12.20 -3.97
CA GLY A 176 5.47 12.12 -3.65
C GLY A 176 6.38 12.59 -4.78
N LYS A 177 7.58 13.08 -4.44
CA LYS A 177 8.54 13.69 -5.40
C LYS A 177 9.19 12.69 -6.36
N ASN A 178 9.32 11.43 -5.93
CA ASN A 178 9.96 10.39 -6.71
C ASN A 178 8.99 9.78 -7.73
N ARG A 179 9.53 9.27 -8.84
CA ARG A 179 8.73 8.62 -9.87
C ARG A 179 8.15 7.29 -9.39
N LYS A 180 8.92 6.52 -8.64
CA LYS A 180 8.44 5.29 -8.01
C LYS A 180 7.72 5.65 -6.72
N LYS A 181 6.49 5.19 -6.61
CA LYS A 181 5.61 5.47 -5.48
C LYS A 181 5.08 4.16 -4.91
N ALA A 182 5.12 4.02 -3.61
CA ALA A 182 4.62 2.81 -2.96
C ALA A 182 3.94 3.12 -1.62
N VAL A 183 3.05 2.23 -1.23
CA VAL A 183 2.46 2.15 0.11
C VAL A 183 2.66 0.74 0.63
N VAL A 184 3.12 0.60 1.87
CA VAL A 184 3.24 -0.67 2.59
C VAL A 184 2.29 -0.66 3.77
N ILE A 185 1.33 -1.59 3.76
CA ILE A 185 0.35 -1.79 4.82
C ILE A 185 0.83 -2.92 5.72
N ILE A 186 0.82 -2.71 7.03
CA ILE A 186 1.12 -3.75 8.03
C ILE A 186 -0.06 -3.84 8.98
N SER A 187 -0.74 -5.00 9.03
CA SER A 187 -1.94 -5.21 9.86
C SER A 187 -2.07 -6.67 10.28
N ASP A 188 -2.70 -6.90 11.41
CA ASP A 188 -3.02 -8.25 11.92
C ASP A 188 -4.52 -8.57 11.89
N GLY A 189 -5.36 -7.69 11.38
CA GLY A 189 -6.80 -7.81 11.50
C GLY A 189 -7.61 -7.55 10.24
N ASN A 190 -8.91 -7.76 10.41
CA ASN A 190 -9.92 -7.35 9.46
C ASN A 190 -10.28 -5.88 9.70
N ASP A 191 -10.64 -5.20 8.63
CA ASP A 191 -11.28 -3.90 8.77
C ASP A 191 -12.58 -4.01 9.56
N THR A 192 -12.69 -3.21 10.62
CA THR A 192 -13.86 -3.23 11.52
C THR A 192 -14.48 -1.86 11.73
N SER A 193 -13.78 -0.80 11.33
CA SER A 193 -14.12 0.58 11.73
C SER A 193 -14.12 1.57 10.58
N SER A 194 -13.69 1.19 9.38
CA SER A 194 -13.70 2.09 8.23
C SER A 194 -15.10 2.48 7.80
N ARG A 195 -15.20 3.69 7.30
CA ARG A 195 -16.42 4.26 6.68
C ARG A 195 -16.54 3.84 5.22
N VAL A 196 -15.41 3.58 4.56
CA VAL A 196 -15.35 3.13 3.16
C VAL A 196 -15.22 1.62 3.07
N GLY A 197 -15.59 1.06 1.92
CA GLY A 197 -15.44 -0.37 1.65
C GLY A 197 -14.24 -0.69 0.74
N VAL A 198 -13.86 -1.96 0.67
CA VAL A 198 -12.73 -2.45 -0.17
C VAL A 198 -12.86 -2.05 -1.65
N THR A 199 -14.08 -1.93 -2.17
CA THR A 199 -14.34 -1.52 -3.56
C THR A 199 -13.87 -0.09 -3.83
N GLU A 200 -14.10 0.82 -2.88
CA GLU A 200 -13.67 2.22 -2.99
C GLU A 200 -12.14 2.33 -2.90
N VAL A 201 -11.52 1.59 -1.98
CA VAL A 201 -10.05 1.48 -1.89
C VAL A 201 -9.47 1.01 -3.22
N LYS A 202 -10.01 -0.07 -3.78
CA LYS A 202 -9.57 -0.63 -5.06
C LYS A 202 -9.69 0.37 -6.21
N GLN A 203 -10.79 1.13 -6.26
CA GLN A 203 -10.96 2.18 -7.25
C GLN A 203 -9.88 3.25 -7.08
N ARG A 204 -9.64 3.72 -5.86
CA ARG A 204 -8.62 4.72 -5.56
C ARG A 204 -7.22 4.27 -5.98
N VAL A 205 -6.86 3.01 -5.70
CA VAL A 205 -5.59 2.42 -6.14
C VAL A 205 -5.47 2.41 -7.67
N ARG A 206 -6.53 2.04 -8.38
CA ARG A 206 -6.57 1.98 -9.86
C ARG A 206 -6.40 3.35 -10.54
N GLU A 207 -6.78 4.43 -9.86
CA GLU A 207 -6.65 5.81 -10.34
C GLU A 207 -5.22 6.37 -10.19
N THR A 208 -4.29 5.60 -9.61
CA THR A 208 -2.93 6.04 -9.29
C THR A 208 -1.87 5.11 -9.90
N GLU A 209 -0.61 5.54 -9.86
CA GLU A 209 0.56 4.70 -10.20
C GLU A 209 1.23 4.10 -8.96
N VAL A 210 0.58 4.18 -7.81
CA VAL A 210 1.13 3.74 -6.52
C VAL A 210 1.11 2.22 -6.43
N LEU A 211 2.28 1.64 -6.15
CA LEU A 211 2.40 0.22 -5.79
C LEU A 211 1.89 0.02 -4.36
N VAL A 212 0.98 -0.91 -4.17
CA VAL A 212 0.46 -1.20 -2.83
C VAL A 212 0.92 -2.59 -2.40
N TYR A 213 1.63 -2.64 -1.29
CA TYR A 213 2.06 -3.86 -0.63
C TYR A 213 1.29 -4.03 0.68
N ALA A 214 1.07 -5.27 1.08
CA ALA A 214 0.48 -5.55 2.38
C ALA A 214 1.22 -6.71 3.05
N VAL A 215 1.46 -6.59 4.34
CA VAL A 215 1.93 -7.67 5.21
C VAL A 215 0.86 -7.91 6.25
N GLY A 216 0.22 -9.06 6.14
CA GLY A 216 -0.82 -9.50 7.07
C GLY A 216 -0.22 -10.44 8.13
N ILE A 217 -0.43 -10.14 9.40
CA ILE A 217 -0.04 -11.01 10.50
C ILE A 217 -1.25 -11.87 10.85
N ASP A 218 -1.30 -13.12 10.36
CA ASP A 218 -2.36 -14.08 10.68
C ASP A 218 -2.05 -14.64 12.07
N GLY A 219 -2.59 -13.99 13.11
CA GLY A 219 -2.46 -14.50 14.46
C GLY A 219 -3.10 -15.89 14.53
N ASP A 220 -2.29 -16.90 14.82
CA ASP A 220 -2.81 -18.17 15.26
C ASP A 220 -3.69 -17.89 16.48
N GLY A 221 -4.99 -17.92 16.28
CA GLY A 221 -5.95 -18.07 17.38
C GLY A 221 -5.74 -19.46 17.97
N GLU A 222 -4.53 -19.74 18.44
CA GLU A 222 -4.22 -20.89 19.24
C GLU A 222 -4.73 -20.66 20.65
N SER A 223 -6.04 -20.64 20.77
CA SER A 223 -6.65 -21.15 21.96
C SER A 223 -6.42 -22.67 21.99
N THR A 224 -5.16 -23.07 22.04
CA THR A 224 -4.78 -24.37 22.59
C THR A 224 -4.84 -24.30 24.12
N MET A 225 -5.98 -23.87 24.65
CA MET A 225 -6.43 -24.50 25.89
C MET A 225 -6.85 -25.91 25.47
N PRO A 226 -6.17 -26.96 25.96
CA PRO A 226 -6.73 -28.30 25.79
C PRO A 226 -8.15 -28.22 26.31
N GLN A 227 -9.14 -28.44 25.43
CA GLN A 227 -10.51 -28.64 25.87
C GLN A 227 -10.43 -29.81 26.85
N ARG A 228 -10.41 -29.49 28.15
CA ARG A 228 -10.68 -30.52 29.15
C ARG A 228 -11.98 -31.18 28.67
N PRO A 229 -11.97 -32.51 28.45
CA PRO A 229 -13.19 -33.18 28.10
C PRO A 229 -14.22 -32.80 29.18
N THR A 230 -15.20 -32.02 28.84
CA THR A 230 -16.32 -31.78 29.73
C THR A 230 -16.89 -33.15 30.04
N PRO A 231 -16.89 -33.60 31.31
CA PRO A 231 -17.52 -34.87 31.64
C PRO A 231 -18.96 -34.78 31.17
N PRO A 232 -19.52 -35.85 30.57
CA PRO A 232 -20.89 -35.84 30.09
C PRO A 232 -21.77 -35.38 31.24
N ILE A 233 -22.50 -34.30 31.02
CA ILE A 233 -23.51 -33.82 31.99
C ILE A 233 -24.51 -34.95 32.10
N GLN A 234 -24.43 -35.70 33.22
CA GLN A 234 -25.49 -36.64 33.59
C GLN A 234 -26.72 -35.79 33.85
N GLN A 235 -27.64 -35.83 32.89
CA GLN A 235 -28.97 -35.27 33.11
C GLN A 235 -29.53 -35.89 34.37
N PRO A 236 -30.02 -35.12 35.36
CA PRO A 236 -30.68 -35.65 36.54
C PRO A 236 -31.86 -36.50 36.02
N ARG A 237 -31.85 -37.81 36.31
CA ARG A 237 -33.02 -38.67 36.08
C ARG A 237 -34.13 -38.10 36.95
N MET A 238 -35.13 -37.51 36.31
CA MET A 238 -36.35 -37.17 37.04
C MET A 238 -36.94 -38.44 37.65
N PRO A 239 -37.32 -38.40 38.91
CA PRO A 239 -38.04 -39.55 39.53
C PRO A 239 -39.33 -39.77 38.78
N ILE A 240 -39.58 -41.01 38.39
CA ILE A 240 -40.86 -41.46 37.80
C ILE A 240 -41.93 -41.23 38.85
N PRO A 241 -43.03 -40.50 38.58
CA PRO A 241 -44.14 -40.38 39.52
C PRO A 241 -44.79 -41.73 39.72
N PHE A 242 -44.95 -42.09 40.96
CA PHE A 242 -45.68 -43.29 41.34
C PHE A 242 -47.12 -43.25 40.78
N PRO A 243 -47.71 -44.39 40.34
CA PRO A 243 -49.09 -44.44 39.90
C PRO A 243 -50.04 -44.27 41.07
N PHE A 244 -50.90 -43.30 41.03
CA PHE A 244 -52.00 -43.13 41.90
C PHE A 244 -53.09 -44.17 41.51
N PRO A 245 -53.68 -44.93 42.42
CA PRO A 245 -54.78 -45.76 42.11
C PRO A 245 -56.12 -45.04 42.13
N GLY A 246 -56.80 -45.08 41.04
CA GLY A 246 -58.27 -45.23 41.00
C GLY A 246 -59.10 -43.95 41.15
N SER A 247 -59.86 -43.71 40.20
CA SER A 247 -61.30 -43.63 40.12
C SER A 247 -61.84 -42.53 39.21
N GLY A 248 -62.79 -42.84 38.40
CA GLY A 248 -63.82 -41.87 38.01
C GLY A 248 -63.87 -41.50 36.52
N ARG A 249 -64.77 -42.13 35.83
CA ARG A 249 -65.38 -41.81 34.55
C ARG A 249 -65.70 -40.29 34.45
N GLY A 250 -65.34 -39.68 33.34
CA GLY A 250 -65.80 -38.35 32.92
C GLY A 250 -65.19 -37.97 31.57
N GLY A 251 -65.98 -38.25 30.50
CA GLY A 251 -65.59 -37.87 29.15
C GLY A 251 -65.61 -36.29 28.97
N GLY A 252 -64.49 -35.73 28.67
CA GLY A 252 -64.39 -34.36 28.23
C GLY A 252 -63.30 -34.27 27.15
N ARG A 253 -63.76 -34.14 25.93
CA ARG A 253 -62.84 -33.83 24.81
C ARG A 253 -62.16 -32.50 25.07
N MET A 254 -60.85 -32.48 25.30
CA MET A 254 -60.06 -31.28 25.23
C MET A 254 -59.93 -30.80 23.77
N PRO A 255 -60.13 -29.54 23.50
CA PRO A 255 -59.82 -28.97 22.18
C PRO A 255 -58.31 -29.03 21.91
N PRO A 256 -57.92 -29.24 20.65
CA PRO A 256 -56.48 -29.23 20.29
C PRO A 256 -55.89 -27.83 20.53
N PRO A 257 -54.62 -27.75 20.93
CA PRO A 257 -53.93 -26.46 21.10
C PRO A 257 -53.88 -25.73 19.76
N PRO A 258 -53.95 -24.38 19.80
CA PRO A 258 -53.89 -23.59 18.59
C PRO A 258 -52.56 -23.81 17.88
N GLN A 259 -52.62 -24.20 16.60
CA GLN A 259 -51.49 -24.25 15.69
C GLN A 259 -51.10 -22.78 15.33
N TYR A 260 -49.99 -22.32 15.85
CA TYR A 260 -49.35 -21.09 15.33
C TYR A 260 -48.73 -21.45 13.99
N PRO A 261 -48.92 -20.61 12.94
CA PRO A 261 -48.22 -20.78 11.67
C PRO A 261 -46.74 -20.59 11.92
N PRO A 262 -45.85 -21.33 11.22
CA PRO A 262 -44.42 -21.09 11.33
C PRO A 262 -44.14 -19.69 10.83
N ALA A 263 -43.62 -18.82 11.69
CA ALA A 263 -43.07 -17.57 11.31
C ALA A 263 -41.91 -17.83 10.32
N GLY A 264 -42.15 -17.47 9.05
CA GLY A 264 -41.14 -17.47 8.02
C GLY A 264 -40.10 -16.39 8.38
N GLY A 265 -39.14 -16.78 9.18
CA GLY A 265 -37.93 -16.02 9.47
C GLY A 265 -36.87 -16.50 8.51
N GLY A 266 -36.66 -15.75 7.43
CA GLY A 266 -35.39 -15.75 6.71
C GLY A 266 -34.30 -15.25 7.65
N GLY A 267 -33.88 -16.07 8.59
CA GLY A 267 -32.71 -15.86 9.43
C GLY A 267 -31.50 -16.27 8.62
N GLY A 268 -30.84 -15.26 8.01
CA GLY A 268 -29.45 -15.43 7.64
C GLY A 268 -28.71 -15.97 8.85
N VAL A 269 -28.10 -17.11 8.68
CA VAL A 269 -27.20 -17.69 9.67
C VAL A 269 -26.02 -16.73 9.75
N PHE A 270 -26.12 -15.70 10.58
CA PHE A 270 -24.95 -14.99 11.05
C PHE A 270 -24.16 -16.00 11.88
N ASN A 271 -23.18 -16.60 11.20
CA ASN A 271 -22.17 -17.41 11.84
C ASN A 271 -21.38 -16.50 12.79
N ARG A 272 -21.87 -16.31 14.00
CA ARG A 272 -21.25 -15.54 15.06
C ARG A 272 -20.27 -16.44 15.80
N GLY A 273 -19.37 -17.05 15.03
CA GLY A 273 -18.29 -17.88 15.50
C GLY A 273 -16.97 -17.22 15.17
N GLY A 274 -16.34 -16.56 16.13
CA GLY A 274 -14.90 -16.42 16.29
C GLY A 274 -14.01 -16.13 15.09
N SER A 275 -14.37 -15.19 14.18
CA SER A 275 -13.50 -14.80 13.08
C SER A 275 -13.01 -13.34 13.18
N GLY A 276 -13.07 -12.76 14.38
CA GLY A 276 -12.68 -11.36 14.60
C GLY A 276 -11.18 -11.09 14.50
N ASP A 277 -10.33 -12.09 14.67
CA ASP A 277 -8.88 -11.95 14.83
C ASP A 277 -8.04 -12.44 13.64
N ARG A 278 -8.68 -12.84 12.54
CA ARG A 278 -7.91 -13.30 11.37
C ARG A 278 -7.83 -12.23 10.31
N VAL A 279 -6.62 -12.03 9.77
CA VAL A 279 -6.40 -11.11 8.66
C VAL A 279 -7.23 -11.52 7.43
N ASN A 280 -7.90 -10.54 6.81
CA ASN A 280 -8.65 -10.79 5.58
C ASN A 280 -7.72 -10.81 4.37
N VAL A 281 -7.12 -11.96 4.12
CA VAL A 281 -6.18 -12.19 3.01
C VAL A 281 -6.78 -11.80 1.65
N MET A 282 -8.08 -12.08 1.45
CA MET A 282 -8.74 -11.75 0.17
C MET A 282 -8.84 -10.24 -0.02
N ALA A 283 -9.26 -9.50 1.01
CA ALA A 283 -9.34 -8.05 0.93
C ALA A 283 -7.97 -7.41 0.70
N LEU A 284 -6.92 -7.86 1.39
CA LEU A 284 -5.56 -7.39 1.16
C LEU A 284 -5.09 -7.65 -0.28
N ARG A 285 -5.34 -8.84 -0.82
CA ARG A 285 -5.01 -9.16 -2.21
C ARG A 285 -5.79 -8.32 -3.20
N GLU A 286 -7.08 -8.07 -2.97
CA GLU A 286 -7.88 -7.22 -3.83
C GLU A 286 -7.33 -5.79 -3.92
N ILE A 287 -6.76 -5.28 -2.83
CA ILE A 287 -6.13 -3.96 -2.78
C ILE A 287 -4.78 -3.96 -3.51
N THR A 288 -3.96 -4.99 -3.33
CA THR A 288 -2.58 -5.02 -3.83
C THR A 288 -2.46 -5.46 -5.27
N ASP A 289 -3.27 -6.43 -5.71
CA ASP A 289 -3.08 -7.15 -6.98
C ASP A 289 -3.19 -6.28 -8.24
N ASP A 290 -4.01 -5.24 -8.21
CA ASP A 290 -4.21 -4.36 -9.37
C ASP A 290 -3.09 -3.31 -9.49
N SER A 291 -2.40 -2.99 -8.38
CA SER A 291 -1.32 -2.01 -8.34
C SER A 291 0.03 -2.53 -8.87
N GLY A 292 0.20 -3.84 -8.92
CA GLY A 292 1.50 -4.47 -9.19
C GLY A 292 2.33 -4.76 -7.93
N GLY A 293 1.84 -4.39 -6.75
CA GLY A 293 2.38 -4.84 -5.49
C GLY A 293 1.92 -6.26 -5.12
N ARG A 294 2.08 -6.66 -3.87
CA ARG A 294 1.72 -8.01 -3.40
C ARG A 294 1.35 -8.04 -1.92
N THR A 295 0.65 -9.10 -1.56
CA THR A 295 0.33 -9.40 -0.15
C THR A 295 1.19 -10.56 0.34
N GLU A 296 1.87 -10.35 1.46
CA GLU A 296 2.56 -11.38 2.25
C GLU A 296 1.73 -11.68 3.50
N ILE A 297 1.64 -12.96 3.85
CA ILE A 297 0.96 -13.38 5.09
C ILE A 297 1.96 -14.12 5.95
N VAL A 298 2.20 -13.59 7.13
CA VAL A 298 3.06 -14.19 8.14
C VAL A 298 2.20 -14.75 9.27
N ARG A 299 2.57 -15.91 9.82
CA ARG A 299 1.86 -16.54 10.93
C ARG A 299 2.47 -16.23 12.27
N ASP A 300 3.78 -16.02 12.29
CA ASP A 300 4.53 -15.65 13.49
C ASP A 300 5.00 -14.19 13.35
N PRO A 301 4.81 -13.34 14.35
CA PRO A 301 5.34 -11.98 14.34
C PRO A 301 6.85 -11.90 14.04
N ARG A 302 7.61 -12.96 14.36
CA ARG A 302 9.05 -13.07 14.04
C ARG A 302 9.35 -13.15 12.54
N ASP A 303 8.38 -13.60 11.74
CA ASP A 303 8.51 -13.69 10.28
C ASP A 303 8.19 -12.34 9.58
N LEU A 304 7.80 -11.32 10.36
CA LEU A 304 7.48 -10.01 9.82
C LEU A 304 8.70 -9.31 9.21
N ASP A 305 9.85 -9.43 9.85
CA ASP A 305 11.11 -8.90 9.34
C ASP A 305 11.45 -9.40 7.93
N PRO A 306 11.59 -10.71 7.68
CA PRO A 306 11.93 -11.20 6.36
C PRO A 306 10.85 -10.83 5.32
N ALA A 307 9.56 -10.77 5.70
CA ALA A 307 8.49 -10.37 4.81
C ALA A 307 8.64 -8.92 4.35
N VAL A 308 8.86 -8.00 5.29
CA VAL A 308 9.01 -6.57 4.99
C VAL A 308 10.31 -6.30 4.24
N LEU A 309 11.42 -6.94 4.63
CA LEU A 309 12.70 -6.80 3.92
C LEU A 309 12.65 -7.35 2.50
N SER A 310 11.84 -8.37 2.22
CA SER A 310 11.65 -8.87 0.87
C SER A 310 10.92 -7.86 -0.03
N ILE A 311 10.07 -7.00 0.55
CA ILE A 311 9.44 -5.88 -0.17
C ILE A 311 10.48 -4.79 -0.46
N ALA A 312 11.38 -4.47 0.48
CA ALA A 312 12.46 -3.52 0.26
C ALA A 312 13.41 -3.97 -0.87
N ASP A 313 13.78 -5.26 -0.86
CA ASP A 313 14.61 -5.86 -1.89
C ASP A 313 13.91 -5.81 -3.26
N GLU A 314 12.62 -6.09 -3.31
CA GLU A 314 11.82 -5.97 -4.51
C GLU A 314 11.79 -4.52 -5.03
N LEU A 315 11.46 -3.55 -4.18
CA LEU A 315 11.45 -2.14 -4.54
C LEU A 315 12.79 -1.65 -5.10
N SER A 316 13.89 -2.28 -4.70
CA SER A 316 15.24 -1.95 -5.18
C SER A 316 15.58 -2.56 -6.54
N LYS A 317 14.88 -3.64 -6.96
CA LYS A 317 15.21 -4.47 -8.14
C LYS A 317 14.18 -4.41 -9.27
N GLN A 318 13.19 -3.55 -9.16
CA GLN A 318 12.14 -3.42 -10.16
C GLN A 318 12.62 -2.68 -11.40
N TYR A 319 12.10 -3.10 -12.55
CA TYR A 319 12.24 -2.40 -13.81
C TYR A 319 11.23 -1.26 -13.92
N TYR A 320 11.70 -0.10 -14.36
CA TYR A 320 10.85 1.04 -14.64
C TYR A 320 10.69 1.20 -16.16
N ILE A 321 9.45 1.10 -16.63
CA ILE A 321 9.12 1.04 -18.05
C ILE A 321 8.10 2.13 -18.36
N GLY A 322 8.29 2.85 -19.45
CA GLY A 322 7.36 3.86 -19.91
C GLY A 322 7.02 3.71 -21.39
N TYR A 323 5.76 3.94 -21.72
CA TYR A 323 5.28 3.99 -23.11
C TYR A 323 4.31 5.17 -23.30
N PRO A 324 4.21 5.72 -24.53
CA PRO A 324 3.29 6.82 -24.81
C PRO A 324 1.84 6.39 -24.61
N SER A 325 1.08 7.17 -23.86
CA SER A 325 -0.37 6.97 -23.75
C SER A 325 -1.03 7.13 -25.10
N PRO A 326 -2.00 6.27 -25.46
CA PRO A 326 -2.86 6.47 -26.62
C PRO A 326 -3.73 7.74 -26.54
N GLY A 327 -3.71 8.41 -25.39
CA GLY A 327 -4.44 9.68 -25.18
C GLY A 327 -5.89 9.50 -24.80
N PHE A 328 -6.25 8.34 -24.23
CA PHE A 328 -7.58 8.13 -23.68
C PHE A 328 -7.82 9.09 -22.50
N LYS A 329 -8.98 9.73 -22.51
CA LYS A 329 -9.47 10.59 -21.43
C LYS A 329 -10.95 10.32 -21.19
N ASP A 330 -11.28 9.03 -21.08
CA ASP A 330 -12.65 8.55 -21.11
C ASP A 330 -13.17 8.09 -19.75
N GLY A 331 -12.35 8.20 -18.69
CA GLY A 331 -12.69 7.76 -17.33
C GLY A 331 -12.80 6.25 -17.17
N ARG A 332 -12.33 5.46 -18.17
CA ARG A 332 -12.45 4.01 -18.16
C ARG A 332 -11.17 3.33 -17.70
N TRP A 333 -11.33 2.09 -17.34
CA TRP A 333 -10.22 1.20 -17.04
C TRP A 333 -9.60 0.66 -18.34
N HIS A 334 -8.29 0.90 -18.52
CA HIS A 334 -7.47 0.35 -19.58
C HIS A 334 -6.55 -0.72 -19.01
N THR A 335 -6.56 -1.90 -19.63
CA THR A 335 -5.77 -3.03 -19.14
C THR A 335 -4.32 -2.93 -19.62
N ILE A 336 -3.38 -3.22 -18.72
CA ILE A 336 -1.96 -3.34 -19.04
C ILE A 336 -1.53 -4.78 -18.80
N ARG A 337 -0.82 -5.36 -19.76
CA ARG A 337 -0.20 -6.66 -19.65
C ARG A 337 1.27 -6.57 -20.05
N VAL A 338 2.14 -6.95 -19.13
CA VAL A 338 3.58 -6.98 -19.33
C VAL A 338 4.04 -8.43 -19.42
N GLU A 339 4.78 -8.75 -20.46
CA GLU A 339 5.38 -10.07 -20.68
C GLU A 339 6.88 -9.93 -20.86
N VAL A 340 7.63 -11.01 -20.62
CA VAL A 340 9.04 -11.12 -20.97
C VAL A 340 9.22 -12.27 -21.96
N ARG A 341 10.24 -12.17 -22.83
CA ARG A 341 10.52 -13.17 -23.85
C ARG A 341 10.83 -14.54 -23.29
N ASP A 342 11.48 -14.60 -22.14
CA ASP A 342 11.80 -15.87 -21.49
C ASP A 342 10.56 -16.38 -20.71
N PRO A 343 9.91 -17.48 -21.17
CA PRO A 343 8.72 -18.03 -20.54
C PRO A 343 8.99 -18.69 -19.18
N SER A 344 10.25 -18.87 -18.81
CA SER A 344 10.61 -19.38 -17.48
C SER A 344 10.46 -18.31 -16.38
N LEU A 345 10.42 -17.04 -16.77
CA LEU A 345 10.29 -15.90 -15.89
C LEU A 345 8.81 -15.51 -15.69
N LYS A 346 8.53 -14.98 -14.52
CA LYS A 346 7.20 -14.43 -14.16
C LYS A 346 7.31 -12.94 -14.00
N VAL A 347 6.36 -12.21 -14.58
CA VAL A 347 6.26 -10.76 -14.46
C VAL A 347 5.08 -10.39 -13.58
N ARG A 348 5.29 -9.44 -12.69
CA ARG A 348 4.22 -8.76 -11.95
C ARG A 348 4.37 -7.27 -12.17
N ALA A 349 3.26 -6.64 -12.57
CA ALA A 349 3.15 -5.21 -12.81
C ALA A 349 1.70 -4.79 -12.54
N ARG A 350 1.41 -3.48 -12.55
CA ARG A 350 0.03 -2.99 -12.50
C ARG A 350 -0.79 -3.57 -13.64
N LYS A 351 -2.04 -3.94 -13.34
CA LYS A 351 -2.93 -4.59 -14.32
C LYS A 351 -3.62 -3.60 -15.26
N GLY A 352 -3.52 -2.33 -15.01
CA GLY A 352 -4.17 -1.29 -15.79
C GLY A 352 -4.15 0.06 -15.09
N TYR A 353 -4.90 1.00 -15.64
CA TYR A 353 -5.10 2.33 -15.09
C TYR A 353 -6.48 2.88 -15.49
N VAL A 354 -6.97 3.85 -14.75
CA VAL A 354 -8.14 4.64 -15.14
C VAL A 354 -7.66 5.87 -15.89
N ALA A 355 -8.07 6.01 -17.16
CA ALA A 355 -7.73 7.18 -17.96
C ALA A 355 -8.53 8.38 -17.46
N THR A 356 -7.92 9.25 -16.67
CA THR A 356 -8.57 10.44 -16.11
C THR A 356 -8.87 11.45 -17.22
N PRO A 357 -10.08 12.08 -17.21
CA PRO A 357 -10.51 13.05 -18.22
C PRO A 357 -9.63 14.29 -18.32
#